data_bfeff6bfa6188f69cb747c44f04c3025
#
_entry.id   bfeff6bfa6188f69cb747c44f04c3025
#
_cell.length_a   1.000
_cell.length_b   1.000
_cell.length_c   1.000
_cell.angle_alpha   90.00
_cell.angle_beta   90.00
_cell.angle_gamma   90.00
#
_symmetry.space_group_name_H-M   'P 1'
#
loop_
_entity.id
_entity.type
_entity.pdbx_description
1 polymer ?
#
loop_
_entity_poly.entity_id
_entity_poly.type
_entity_poly.pdbx_seq_one_letter_code
_entity_poly.pdbx_strand_id
1 'polypeptide(L)'
;MEYQGIIFDFNGTLFFDNDKHVKAWNEISKILRGKEITLEELHTKLNGTPNIQNILYFTDGKATKEELEKYSQKKEEYYRQFCKEDTEKFHLVDGVCEFFDYLKEKDIPFTIASASIKENIDFFIESFGLDRWIKPEDIVYDDGTYENKIAMFHKAADVIGIDMKDIRIYEDSNSGIRNAYDAGCEQIVVICD
;
A
#
# COMPACT_ATOMS: atom_id res chain seq x y z
N MET A 1 26.17 6.75 -1.77
CA MET A 1 26.28 5.31 -1.43
C MET A 1 25.50 4.53 -2.47
N GLU A 2 26.04 3.45 -2.93
CA GLU A 2 25.41 2.60 -3.94
C GLU A 2 24.52 1.59 -3.20
N TYR A 3 23.21 1.53 -3.52
CA TYR A 3 22.30 0.53 -2.95
C TYR A 3 22.53 -0.84 -3.60
N GLN A 4 22.28 -1.92 -2.85
CA GLN A 4 22.41 -3.29 -3.32
C GLN A 4 21.06 -3.97 -3.54
N GLY A 5 19.98 -3.42 -3.00
CA GLY A 5 18.61 -3.90 -3.17
C GLY A 5 17.59 -2.78 -3.05
N ILE A 6 16.36 -3.05 -3.48
CA ILE A 6 15.27 -2.07 -3.42
C ILE A 6 14.01 -2.70 -2.84
N ILE A 7 13.33 -1.93 -1.99
CA ILE A 7 11.98 -2.24 -1.53
C ILE A 7 11.07 -1.10 -1.97
N PHE A 8 9.94 -1.44 -2.59
CA PHE A 8 8.91 -0.48 -2.97
C PHE A 8 7.69 -0.62 -2.06
N ASP A 9 7.17 0.48 -1.56
CA ASP A 9 5.76 0.54 -1.24
C ASP A 9 4.93 0.47 -2.53
N PHE A 10 3.62 0.18 -2.44
CA PHE A 10 2.80 0.03 -3.63
C PHE A 10 1.84 1.21 -3.83
N ASN A 11 0.90 1.41 -2.90
CA ASN A 11 -0.14 2.42 -3.01
C ASN A 11 0.43 3.83 -2.80
N GLY A 12 0.20 4.74 -3.74
CA GLY A 12 0.82 6.08 -3.72
C GLY A 12 2.28 6.12 -4.18
N THR A 13 2.92 4.96 -4.40
CA THR A 13 4.32 4.82 -4.81
C THR A 13 4.46 4.25 -6.21
N LEU A 14 4.01 3.02 -6.44
CA LEU A 14 4.03 2.34 -7.74
C LEU A 14 2.73 2.54 -8.51
N PHE A 15 1.66 2.87 -7.81
CA PHE A 15 0.34 3.14 -8.36
C PHE A 15 -0.30 4.31 -7.60
N PHE A 16 -0.65 5.37 -8.32
CA PHE A 16 -1.31 6.55 -7.76
C PHE A 16 -2.82 6.32 -7.66
N ASP A 17 -3.29 6.03 -6.45
CA ASP A 17 -4.64 5.53 -6.21
C ASP A 17 -5.39 6.20 -5.04
N ASN A 18 -4.87 7.28 -4.51
CA ASN A 18 -5.41 7.98 -3.36
C ASN A 18 -6.87 8.39 -3.57
N ASP A 19 -7.23 8.85 -4.77
CA ASP A 19 -8.60 9.21 -5.14
C ASP A 19 -9.58 8.02 -5.10
N LYS A 20 -9.11 6.79 -5.41
CA LYS A 20 -9.90 5.55 -5.32
C LYS A 20 -10.18 5.18 -3.87
N HIS A 21 -9.18 5.33 -2.99
CA HIS A 21 -9.39 5.15 -1.56
C HIS A 21 -10.41 6.14 -0.99
N VAL A 22 -10.31 7.42 -1.37
CA VAL A 22 -11.27 8.46 -0.96
C VAL A 22 -12.69 8.14 -1.45
N LYS A 23 -12.85 7.73 -2.71
CA LYS A 23 -14.16 7.32 -3.26
C LYS A 23 -14.74 6.12 -2.48
N ALA A 24 -13.94 5.10 -2.21
CA ALA A 24 -14.36 3.93 -1.45
C ALA A 24 -14.80 4.28 -0.03
N TRP A 25 -14.06 5.14 0.65
CA TRP A 25 -14.43 5.64 1.98
C TRP A 25 -15.70 6.50 1.97
N ASN A 26 -15.95 7.28 0.91
CA ASN A 26 -17.20 8.02 0.75
C ASN A 26 -18.41 7.08 0.69
N GLU A 27 -18.32 5.97 -0.05
CA GLU A 27 -19.41 4.98 -0.11
C GLU A 27 -19.67 4.34 1.27
N ILE A 28 -18.63 3.94 1.99
CA ILE A 28 -18.78 3.40 3.35
C ILE A 28 -19.36 4.45 4.30
N SER A 29 -18.90 5.68 4.23
CA SER A 29 -19.40 6.80 5.06
C SER A 29 -20.89 7.08 4.79
N LYS A 30 -21.33 7.07 3.53
CA LYS A 30 -22.75 7.20 3.16
C LYS A 30 -23.58 6.08 3.75
N ILE A 31 -23.11 4.83 3.69
CA ILE A 31 -23.81 3.66 4.25
C ILE A 31 -23.94 3.79 5.77
N LEU A 32 -22.87 4.16 6.47
CA LEU A 32 -22.82 4.11 7.93
C LEU A 32 -23.43 5.34 8.61
N ARG A 33 -23.35 6.52 7.99
CA ARG A 33 -23.75 7.79 8.62
C ARG A 33 -24.51 8.74 7.70
N GLY A 34 -24.84 8.34 6.46
CA GLY A 34 -25.67 9.09 5.52
C GLY A 34 -25.00 10.32 4.89
N LYS A 35 -23.68 10.49 5.01
CA LYS A 35 -22.94 11.64 4.45
C LYS A 35 -21.57 11.23 3.93
N GLU A 36 -21.00 12.05 3.04
CA GLU A 36 -19.61 11.90 2.59
C GLU A 36 -18.62 12.36 3.67
N ILE A 37 -17.37 11.97 3.49
CA ILE A 37 -16.24 12.46 4.29
C ILE A 37 -15.91 13.90 3.88
N THR A 38 -15.47 14.72 4.83
CA THR A 38 -14.94 16.05 4.56
C THR A 38 -13.44 15.99 4.32
N LEU A 39 -12.86 17.01 3.69
CA LEU A 39 -11.40 17.13 3.53
C LEU A 39 -10.70 17.18 4.89
N GLU A 40 -11.30 17.83 5.88
CA GLU A 40 -10.75 17.88 7.24
C GLU A 40 -10.72 16.48 7.87
N GLU A 41 -11.83 15.71 7.78
CA GLU A 41 -11.88 14.33 8.27
C GLU A 41 -10.85 13.46 7.56
N LEU A 42 -10.72 13.60 6.23
CA LEU A 42 -9.74 12.85 5.44
C LEU A 42 -8.32 13.07 5.99
N HIS A 43 -7.91 14.32 6.13
CA HIS A 43 -6.55 14.67 6.55
C HIS A 43 -6.25 14.43 8.03
N THR A 44 -7.25 14.58 8.92
CA THR A 44 -7.01 14.53 10.37
C THR A 44 -7.38 13.20 11.02
N LYS A 45 -8.20 12.37 10.36
CA LYS A 45 -8.79 11.17 10.97
C LYS A 45 -8.58 9.90 10.15
N LEU A 46 -8.61 9.98 8.82
CA LEU A 46 -8.72 8.80 7.97
C LEU A 46 -7.40 8.39 7.30
N ASN A 47 -6.61 9.36 6.84
CA ASN A 47 -5.36 9.07 6.13
C ASN A 47 -4.37 8.33 7.03
N GLY A 48 -3.85 7.21 6.54
CA GLY A 48 -2.88 6.37 7.26
C GLY A 48 -3.48 5.62 8.45
N THR A 49 -4.81 5.60 8.57
CA THR A 49 -5.52 4.93 9.66
C THR A 49 -6.09 3.59 9.17
N PRO A 50 -5.96 2.49 9.94
CA PRO A 50 -6.52 1.19 9.60
C PRO A 50 -8.04 1.24 9.37
N ASN A 51 -8.54 0.40 8.45
CA ASN A 51 -9.97 0.35 8.09
C ASN A 51 -10.90 0.22 9.30
N ILE A 52 -10.54 -0.63 10.27
CA ILE A 52 -11.32 -0.85 11.50
C ILE A 52 -11.49 0.46 12.27
N GLN A 53 -10.43 1.26 12.42
CA GLN A 53 -10.49 2.53 13.15
C GLN A 53 -11.35 3.55 12.42
N ASN A 54 -11.29 3.60 11.10
CA ASN A 54 -12.13 4.47 10.28
C ASN A 54 -13.61 4.11 10.41
N ILE A 55 -13.95 2.83 10.43
CA ILE A 55 -15.32 2.34 10.63
C ILE A 55 -15.81 2.67 12.05
N LEU A 56 -14.97 2.47 13.07
CA LEU A 56 -15.29 2.88 14.45
C LEU A 56 -15.54 4.40 14.56
N TYR A 57 -14.73 5.19 13.86
CA TYR A 57 -14.96 6.64 13.79
C TYR A 57 -16.33 6.98 13.17
N PHE A 58 -16.71 6.34 12.06
CA PHE A 58 -18.00 6.59 11.40
C PHE A 58 -19.21 6.12 12.21
N THR A 59 -19.02 5.17 13.12
CA THR A 59 -20.10 4.57 13.93
C THR A 59 -20.07 5.02 15.40
N ASP A 60 -19.30 6.05 15.74
CA ASP A 60 -19.09 6.49 17.13
C ASP A 60 -18.67 5.34 18.08
N GLY A 61 -17.85 4.42 17.59
CA GLY A 61 -17.37 3.26 18.33
C GLY A 61 -18.41 2.15 18.57
N LYS A 62 -19.55 2.18 17.87
CA LYS A 62 -20.67 1.26 18.11
C LYS A 62 -20.71 0.02 17.20
N ALA A 63 -19.85 -0.02 16.17
CA ALA A 63 -19.82 -1.14 15.24
C ALA A 63 -19.47 -2.45 15.96
N THR A 64 -20.22 -3.50 15.67
CA THR A 64 -19.92 -4.86 16.11
C THR A 64 -18.72 -5.42 15.35
N LYS A 65 -18.12 -6.50 15.85
CA LYS A 65 -17.01 -7.17 15.18
C LYS A 65 -17.38 -7.60 13.74
N GLU A 66 -18.58 -8.14 13.55
CA GLU A 66 -19.10 -8.53 12.24
C GLU A 66 -19.24 -7.33 11.29
N GLU A 67 -19.69 -6.19 11.80
CA GLU A 67 -19.81 -4.97 11.01
C GLU A 67 -18.42 -4.41 10.64
N LEU A 68 -17.44 -4.46 11.54
CA LEU A 68 -16.07 -4.06 11.27
C LEU A 68 -15.47 -4.88 10.13
N GLU A 69 -15.59 -6.20 10.18
CA GLU A 69 -15.12 -7.11 9.14
C GLU A 69 -15.84 -6.86 7.82
N LYS A 70 -17.19 -6.81 7.84
CA LYS A 70 -18.03 -6.58 6.67
C LYS A 70 -17.71 -5.29 5.93
N TYR A 71 -17.62 -4.17 6.66
CA TYR A 71 -17.41 -2.87 6.03
C TYR A 71 -15.95 -2.63 5.64
N SER A 72 -15.01 -3.28 6.32
CA SER A 72 -13.62 -3.32 5.89
C SER A 72 -13.47 -4.02 4.53
N GLN A 73 -14.04 -5.22 4.38
CA GLN A 73 -14.08 -5.93 3.11
C GLN A 73 -14.81 -5.15 2.02
N LYS A 74 -15.97 -4.57 2.37
CA LYS A 74 -16.77 -3.77 1.43
C LYS A 74 -16.02 -2.56 0.90
N LYS A 75 -15.25 -1.89 1.75
CA LYS A 75 -14.38 -0.77 1.34
C LYS A 75 -13.35 -1.23 0.30
N GLU A 76 -12.72 -2.37 0.50
CA GLU A 76 -11.71 -2.88 -0.45
C GLU A 76 -12.36 -3.37 -1.77
N GLU A 77 -13.60 -3.89 -1.72
CA GLU A 77 -14.37 -4.19 -2.93
C GLU A 77 -14.64 -2.92 -3.76
N TYR A 78 -15.13 -1.85 -3.12
CA TYR A 78 -15.33 -0.55 -3.77
C TYR A 78 -14.04 0.02 -4.32
N TYR A 79 -12.95 -0.06 -3.57
CA TYR A 79 -11.64 0.39 -4.02
C TYR A 79 -11.23 -0.32 -5.32
N ARG A 80 -11.25 -1.65 -5.37
CA ARG A 80 -10.91 -2.41 -6.59
C ARG A 80 -11.89 -2.13 -7.74
N GLN A 81 -13.17 -1.89 -7.44
CA GLN A 81 -14.14 -1.48 -8.45
C GLN A 81 -13.76 -0.13 -9.06
N PHE A 82 -13.48 0.89 -8.24
CA PHE A 82 -13.10 2.21 -8.73
C PHE A 82 -11.75 2.23 -9.45
N CYS A 83 -10.82 1.36 -9.10
CA CYS A 83 -9.62 1.15 -9.90
C CYS A 83 -9.96 0.67 -11.31
N LYS A 84 -10.79 -0.36 -11.45
CA LYS A 84 -11.19 -0.93 -12.75
C LYS A 84 -12.01 0.05 -13.62
N GLU A 85 -12.80 0.90 -13.00
CA GLU A 85 -13.64 1.89 -13.70
C GLU A 85 -12.82 3.05 -14.29
N ASP A 86 -11.69 3.39 -13.68
CA ASP A 86 -10.81 4.48 -14.13
C ASP A 86 -9.70 3.95 -15.04
N THR A 87 -10.08 3.52 -16.23
CA THR A 87 -9.15 2.91 -17.19
C THR A 87 -8.02 3.82 -17.63
N GLU A 88 -8.17 5.14 -17.49
CA GLU A 88 -7.14 6.11 -17.85
C GLU A 88 -5.99 6.14 -16.83
N LYS A 89 -6.32 6.00 -15.54
CA LYS A 89 -5.34 6.06 -14.43
C LYS A 89 -5.02 4.69 -13.83
N PHE A 90 -5.63 3.61 -14.34
CA PHE A 90 -5.39 2.27 -13.84
C PHE A 90 -4.17 1.63 -14.51
N HIS A 91 -3.00 2.17 -14.21
CA HIS A 91 -1.69 1.69 -14.67
C HIS A 91 -0.62 1.99 -13.62
N LEU A 92 0.51 1.29 -13.67
CA LEU A 92 1.67 1.64 -12.86
C LEU A 92 2.18 3.04 -13.24
N VAL A 93 2.80 3.72 -12.28
CA VAL A 93 3.43 5.03 -12.52
C VAL A 93 4.41 4.93 -13.70
N ASP A 94 4.42 5.95 -14.53
CA ASP A 94 5.26 6.00 -15.73
C ASP A 94 6.73 5.76 -15.39
N GLY A 95 7.38 4.87 -16.13
CA GLY A 95 8.77 4.49 -15.94
C GLY A 95 8.99 3.33 -14.95
N VAL A 96 7.97 2.87 -14.21
CA VAL A 96 8.12 1.74 -13.28
C VAL A 96 8.47 0.44 -14.00
N CYS A 97 7.80 0.15 -15.11
CA CYS A 97 8.06 -1.07 -15.88
C CYS A 97 9.50 -1.09 -16.40
N GLU A 98 9.95 0.01 -17.00
CA GLU A 98 11.32 0.16 -17.51
C GLU A 98 12.35 0.09 -16.38
N PHE A 99 12.01 0.61 -15.20
CA PHE A 99 12.88 0.54 -14.05
C PHE A 99 12.99 -0.89 -13.50
N PHE A 100 11.89 -1.65 -13.46
CA PHE A 100 11.90 -3.06 -13.07
C PHE A 100 12.70 -3.90 -14.06
N ASP A 101 12.55 -3.66 -15.38
CA ASP A 101 13.35 -4.31 -16.41
C ASP A 101 14.85 -4.01 -16.23
N TYR A 102 15.21 -2.76 -15.96
CA TYR A 102 16.58 -2.34 -15.66
C TYR A 102 17.14 -3.05 -14.42
N LEU A 103 16.37 -3.15 -13.34
CA LEU A 103 16.80 -3.84 -12.11
C LEU A 103 17.06 -5.32 -12.37
N LYS A 104 16.21 -5.97 -13.15
CA LYS A 104 16.41 -7.36 -13.59
C LYS A 104 17.64 -7.53 -14.46
N GLU A 105 17.87 -6.62 -15.42
CA GLU A 105 19.06 -6.63 -16.28
C GLU A 105 20.37 -6.47 -15.48
N LYS A 106 20.33 -5.70 -14.40
CA LYS A 106 21.49 -5.43 -13.51
C LYS A 106 21.64 -6.42 -12.37
N ASP A 107 20.78 -7.44 -12.28
CA ASP A 107 20.73 -8.40 -11.17
C ASP A 107 20.60 -7.71 -9.80
N ILE A 108 19.92 -6.55 -9.74
CA ILE A 108 19.62 -5.85 -8.48
C ILE A 108 18.33 -6.44 -7.90
N PRO A 109 18.39 -7.11 -6.73
CA PRO A 109 17.21 -7.71 -6.13
C PRO A 109 16.25 -6.63 -5.61
N PHE A 110 14.96 -6.86 -5.82
CA PHE A 110 13.93 -5.95 -5.35
C PHE A 110 12.62 -6.69 -5.05
N THR A 111 11.80 -6.09 -4.19
CA THR A 111 10.47 -6.58 -3.88
C THR A 111 9.54 -5.45 -3.46
N ILE A 112 8.28 -5.79 -3.18
CA ILE A 112 7.25 -4.89 -2.69
C ILE A 112 6.96 -5.20 -1.23
N ALA A 113 6.76 -4.15 -0.41
CA ALA A 113 6.28 -4.24 0.96
C ALA A 113 5.09 -3.27 1.14
N SER A 114 3.88 -3.79 1.06
CA SER A 114 2.63 -3.01 1.06
C SER A 114 1.76 -3.33 2.27
N ALA A 115 1.19 -2.31 2.90
CA ALA A 115 0.17 -2.48 3.95
C ALA A 115 -1.21 -2.88 3.40
N SER A 116 -1.31 -3.23 2.13
CA SER A 116 -2.52 -3.76 1.51
C SER A 116 -2.79 -5.20 1.91
N ILE A 117 -4.08 -5.57 1.96
CA ILE A 117 -4.51 -6.94 2.18
C ILE A 117 -4.22 -7.84 0.97
N LYS A 118 -4.21 -9.16 1.20
CA LYS A 118 -3.90 -10.14 0.16
C LYS A 118 -4.74 -9.97 -1.12
N GLU A 119 -6.05 -9.75 -1.00
CA GLU A 119 -6.95 -9.62 -2.13
C GLU A 119 -6.62 -8.41 -3.02
N ASN A 120 -6.06 -7.35 -2.45
CA ASN A 120 -5.57 -6.21 -3.22
C ASN A 120 -4.23 -6.53 -3.90
N ILE A 121 -3.34 -7.25 -3.21
CA ILE A 121 -2.07 -7.68 -3.81
C ILE A 121 -2.31 -8.63 -4.99
N ASP A 122 -3.19 -9.64 -4.83
CA ASP A 122 -3.56 -10.55 -5.92
C ASP A 122 -4.15 -9.76 -7.10
N PHE A 123 -5.00 -8.77 -6.82
CA PHE A 123 -5.57 -7.87 -7.81
C PHE A 123 -4.50 -7.06 -8.56
N PHE A 124 -3.48 -6.52 -7.88
CA PHE A 124 -2.39 -5.78 -8.51
C PHE A 124 -1.49 -6.70 -9.34
N ILE A 125 -1.17 -7.90 -8.83
CA ILE A 125 -0.37 -8.90 -9.58
C ILE A 125 -1.06 -9.21 -10.90
N GLU A 126 -2.36 -9.53 -10.87
CA GLU A 126 -3.14 -9.86 -12.07
C GLU A 126 -3.26 -8.66 -13.01
N SER A 127 -3.60 -7.48 -12.47
CA SER A 127 -3.90 -6.30 -13.29
C SER A 127 -2.68 -5.70 -13.97
N PHE A 128 -1.53 -5.71 -13.30
CA PHE A 128 -0.29 -5.09 -13.78
C PHE A 128 0.76 -6.10 -14.26
N GLY A 129 0.49 -7.42 -14.11
CA GLY A 129 1.41 -8.47 -14.51
C GLY A 129 2.73 -8.40 -13.72
N LEU A 130 2.66 -8.15 -12.41
CA LEU A 130 3.84 -7.98 -11.56
C LEU A 130 4.69 -9.24 -11.46
N ASP A 131 4.10 -10.41 -11.67
CA ASP A 131 4.74 -11.73 -11.69
C ASP A 131 5.83 -11.88 -12.77
N ARG A 132 5.87 -10.97 -13.75
CA ARG A 132 6.99 -10.86 -14.72
C ARG A 132 8.31 -10.48 -14.05
N TRP A 133 8.26 -9.76 -12.94
CA TRP A 133 9.45 -9.21 -12.26
C TRP A 133 9.66 -9.77 -10.86
N ILE A 134 8.59 -9.93 -10.08
CA ILE A 134 8.62 -10.34 -8.68
C ILE A 134 7.72 -11.57 -8.54
N LYS A 135 8.23 -12.63 -7.92
CA LYS A 135 7.39 -13.80 -7.62
C LYS A 135 6.32 -13.42 -6.62
N PRO A 136 5.06 -13.84 -6.81
CA PRO A 136 3.97 -13.53 -5.89
C PRO A 136 4.28 -13.83 -4.41
N GLU A 137 4.98 -14.91 -4.13
CA GLU A 137 5.40 -15.33 -2.78
C GLU A 137 6.48 -14.44 -2.16
N ASP A 138 7.18 -13.64 -2.98
CA ASP A 138 8.22 -12.72 -2.53
C ASP A 138 7.66 -11.32 -2.20
N ILE A 139 6.40 -11.03 -2.53
CA ILE A 139 5.73 -9.77 -2.18
C ILE A 139 5.28 -9.83 -0.71
N VAL A 140 5.72 -8.86 0.08
CA VAL A 140 5.32 -8.72 1.48
C VAL A 140 4.09 -7.82 1.57
N TYR A 141 3.04 -8.32 2.22
CA TYR A 141 1.75 -7.62 2.37
C TYR A 141 1.20 -7.80 3.79
N ASP A 142 0.19 -7.02 4.17
CA ASP A 142 -0.45 -7.14 5.48
C ASP A 142 -1.34 -8.40 5.52
N ASP A 143 -0.80 -9.47 6.11
CA ASP A 143 -1.50 -10.73 6.38
C ASP A 143 -2.08 -10.81 7.80
N GLY A 144 -1.99 -9.71 8.56
CA GLY A 144 -2.44 -9.61 9.94
C GLY A 144 -1.44 -10.18 10.97
N THR A 145 -0.26 -10.65 10.55
CA THR A 145 0.78 -11.17 11.46
C THR A 145 1.83 -10.12 11.82
N TYR A 146 1.95 -9.05 11.03
CA TYR A 146 2.93 -7.99 11.27
C TYR A 146 2.41 -6.98 12.29
N GLU A 147 3.23 -6.65 13.27
CA GLU A 147 2.92 -5.61 14.26
C GLU A 147 2.82 -4.21 13.61
N ASN A 148 3.67 -3.96 12.62
CA ASN A 148 3.77 -2.67 11.93
C ASN A 148 4.54 -2.81 10.61
N LYS A 149 4.66 -1.71 9.85
CA LYS A 149 5.38 -1.70 8.57
C LYS A 149 6.90 -1.86 8.72
N ILE A 150 7.48 -1.61 9.90
CA ILE A 150 8.90 -1.87 10.20
C ILE A 150 9.18 -3.38 10.06
N ALA A 151 8.33 -4.23 10.67
CA ALA A 151 8.46 -5.69 10.56
C ALA A 151 8.31 -6.16 9.10
N MET A 152 7.43 -5.53 8.33
CA MET A 152 7.27 -5.82 6.90
C MET A 152 8.52 -5.45 6.09
N PHE A 153 9.15 -4.32 6.35
CA PHE A 153 10.40 -3.92 5.69
C PHE A 153 11.53 -4.90 6.03
N HIS A 154 11.67 -5.32 7.29
CA HIS A 154 12.65 -6.35 7.65
C HIS A 154 12.37 -7.66 6.93
N LYS A 155 11.12 -8.09 6.85
CA LYS A 155 10.74 -9.29 6.09
C LYS A 155 11.09 -9.15 4.61
N ALA A 156 10.84 -8.00 4.01
CA ALA A 156 11.18 -7.74 2.61
C ALA A 156 12.71 -7.75 2.38
N ALA A 157 13.49 -7.22 3.32
CA ALA A 157 14.96 -7.29 3.30
C ALA A 157 15.45 -8.75 3.34
N ASP A 158 14.85 -9.58 4.21
CA ASP A 158 15.15 -11.02 4.28
C ASP A 158 14.80 -11.73 2.96
N VAL A 159 13.66 -11.40 2.34
CA VAL A 159 13.23 -11.97 1.06
C VAL A 159 14.25 -11.72 -0.05
N ILE A 160 14.76 -10.50 -0.15
CA ILE A 160 15.76 -10.15 -1.17
C ILE A 160 17.21 -10.48 -0.74
N GLY A 161 17.44 -10.85 0.51
CA GLY A 161 18.74 -11.26 1.04
C GLY A 161 19.76 -10.13 1.19
N ILE A 162 19.30 -8.90 1.43
CA ILE A 162 20.15 -7.69 1.53
C ILE A 162 19.94 -7.05 2.91
N ASP A 163 21.03 -6.61 3.54
CA ASP A 163 20.99 -5.85 4.80
C ASP A 163 20.26 -4.51 4.61
N MET A 164 19.40 -4.12 5.56
CA MET A 164 18.57 -2.91 5.48
C MET A 164 19.37 -1.63 5.18
N LYS A 165 20.59 -1.50 5.71
CA LYS A 165 21.48 -0.36 5.46
C LYS A 165 21.93 -0.20 4.00
N ASP A 166 21.91 -1.31 3.23
CA ASP A 166 22.30 -1.37 1.81
C ASP A 166 21.08 -1.36 0.88
N ILE A 167 19.87 -1.21 1.44
CA ILE A 167 18.59 -1.14 0.72
C ILE A 167 18.20 0.31 0.48
N ARG A 168 17.58 0.56 -0.67
CA ARG A 168 16.83 1.77 -0.95
C ARG A 168 15.33 1.49 -0.88
N ILE A 169 14.59 2.31 -0.12
CA ILE A 169 13.13 2.20 -0.01
C ILE A 169 12.47 3.37 -0.74
N TYR A 170 11.46 3.08 -1.56
CA TYR A 170 10.58 4.05 -2.19
C TYR A 170 9.25 4.07 -1.44
N GLU A 171 8.81 5.24 -1.01
CA GLU A 171 7.65 5.44 -0.14
C GLU A 171 7.04 6.84 -0.33
N ASP A 172 5.71 6.97 -0.17
CA ASP A 172 4.99 8.24 -0.30
C ASP A 172 4.48 8.79 1.03
N SER A 173 4.13 7.91 1.98
CA SER A 173 3.48 8.30 3.22
C SER A 173 4.46 8.70 4.32
N ASN A 174 4.11 9.73 5.10
CA ASN A 174 4.92 10.15 6.26
C ASN A 174 5.14 9.02 7.28
N SER A 175 4.13 8.15 7.48
CA SER A 175 4.24 7.01 8.39
C SER A 175 5.16 5.94 7.84
N GLY A 176 5.07 5.63 6.55
CA GLY A 176 5.92 4.66 5.89
C GLY A 176 7.39 5.12 5.82
N ILE A 177 7.63 6.39 5.51
CA ILE A 177 8.96 7.00 5.55
C ILE A 177 9.59 6.87 6.95
N ARG A 178 8.83 7.18 8.01
CA ARG A 178 9.29 7.00 9.39
C ARG A 178 9.59 5.54 9.70
N ASN A 179 8.68 4.63 9.32
CA ASN A 179 8.88 3.19 9.52
C ASN A 179 10.12 2.66 8.77
N ALA A 180 10.39 3.15 7.56
CA ALA A 180 11.60 2.80 6.81
C ALA A 180 12.88 3.28 7.52
N TYR A 181 12.86 4.51 8.05
CA TYR A 181 13.95 5.04 8.85
C TYR A 181 14.17 4.25 10.15
N ASP A 182 13.08 3.95 10.88
CA ASP A 182 13.12 3.18 12.12
C ASP A 182 13.54 1.71 11.89
N ALA A 183 13.30 1.18 10.67
CA ALA A 183 13.81 -0.12 10.24
C ALA A 183 15.33 -0.12 9.95
N GLY A 184 15.98 1.05 9.96
CA GLY A 184 17.40 1.21 9.71
C GLY A 184 17.78 1.44 8.24
N CYS A 185 16.81 1.81 7.39
CA CYS A 185 17.08 2.20 6.01
C CYS A 185 17.67 3.63 5.97
N GLU A 186 18.84 3.78 5.37
CA GLU A 186 19.51 5.09 5.22
C GLU A 186 19.19 5.79 3.89
N GLN A 187 18.59 5.07 2.93
CA GLN A 187 18.31 5.56 1.58
C GLN A 187 16.80 5.49 1.29
N ILE A 188 16.08 6.54 1.64
CA ILE A 188 14.64 6.63 1.41
C ILE A 188 14.37 7.64 0.30
N VAL A 189 13.66 7.21 -0.74
CA VAL A 189 13.17 8.05 -1.83
C VAL A 189 11.71 8.34 -1.58
N VAL A 190 11.39 9.61 -1.41
CA VAL A 190 10.01 10.06 -1.19
C VAL A 190 9.34 10.27 -2.54
N ILE A 191 8.24 9.56 -2.77
CA ILE A 191 7.40 9.72 -3.96
C ILE A 191 6.31 10.73 -3.65
N CYS A 192 5.99 11.58 -4.61
CA CYS A 192 4.92 12.56 -4.52
C CYS A 192 4.03 12.43 -5.76
N ASP A 193 2.73 12.26 -5.55
CA ASP A 193 1.67 12.34 -6.58
C ASP A 193 1.32 13.81 -6.87
#